data_40601cbcb4367eb5bc811caff4ebd70c
#
_entry.id   40601cbcb4367eb5bc811caff4ebd70c
#
_cell.length_a   1.000
_cell.length_b   1.000
_cell.length_c   1.000
_cell.angle_alpha   90.00
_cell.angle_beta   90.00
_cell.angle_gamma   90.00
#
_symmetry.space_group_name_H-M   'P 1'
#
loop_
_entity.id
_entity.type
_entity.pdbx_description
1 polymer ?
#
loop_
_entity_poly.entity_id
_entity_poly.type
_entity_poly.pdbx_seq_one_letter_code
_entity_poly.pdbx_strand_id
1 'polypeptide(L)'
;MILDNENENLKVHEWITNYTQTGNLSIVTGYFTVGALAYLSKETKDKIDEYKFILGDIVNFDTDKDRVLDLLNEDINIDASLKLNKVAQEAVAFLELDKVLAKTLEPNFCHAKVYLYKHKDKDPQKDYYISGSSNLTEAGVGLKTTNNVELNIGSFGSDPQYNELIKWFNSLWSRPQAHDYKTIVDGNGGVNRIPFKKYLIDEIKKIFTEYSPKQLYFKVLFELFGNELLIEKDNPEFNRQIGRLENTVVYNSLYEFQQKGVLSLIKMLQKYNGAILADAVGLGKTWTALAVMKFYQLQGREVILICPKKLQHNWRKYKKDQNSKFEKDRFDYFIRFHTDLSDELMNKPEYRNERADTLFINEKPKLFVIDESHNLRNDKSKRYKFLVDQILSQNEDVKVLMLSATPINNSLMDIRNQFKLIVGGNAKGFEETLDIKNIDYTFRAAQKAFN
;
A
#
# COMPACT_ATOMS: atom_id res chain seq x y z
N MET A 1 -41.63 -17.54 -0.09
CA MET A 1 -41.31 -16.11 -0.01
C MET A 1 -40.18 -15.80 -0.98
N ILE A 2 -40.18 -14.66 -1.64
CA ILE A 2 -39.08 -14.23 -2.52
C ILE A 2 -38.07 -13.47 -1.64
N LEU A 3 -36.76 -13.76 -1.85
CA LEU A 3 -35.65 -13.06 -1.23
C LEU A 3 -34.83 -12.41 -2.34
N ASP A 4 -34.69 -11.09 -2.30
CA ASP A 4 -34.10 -10.30 -3.38
C ASP A 4 -32.76 -9.63 -3.00
N ASN A 5 -32.34 -9.73 -1.74
CA ASN A 5 -31.15 -9.07 -1.17
C ASN A 5 -31.12 -7.53 -1.24
N GLU A 6 -32.19 -6.87 -1.71
CA GLU A 6 -32.30 -5.43 -1.80
C GLU A 6 -33.09 -4.85 -0.63
N ASN A 7 -34.23 -5.46 -0.31
CA ASN A 7 -35.14 -5.01 0.72
C ASN A 7 -34.81 -5.59 2.10
N GLU A 8 -35.07 -4.82 3.16
CA GLU A 8 -34.97 -5.31 4.54
C GLU A 8 -35.91 -6.51 4.77
N ASN A 9 -35.47 -7.47 5.54
CA ASN A 9 -36.13 -8.74 5.83
C ASN A 9 -36.31 -9.70 4.63
N LEU A 10 -35.76 -9.35 3.45
CA LEU A 10 -35.75 -10.19 2.25
C LEU A 10 -34.34 -10.62 1.83
N LYS A 11 -33.36 -10.52 2.72
CA LYS A 11 -31.98 -10.89 2.46
C LYS A 11 -31.73 -12.34 2.92
N VAL A 12 -30.92 -13.06 2.16
CA VAL A 12 -30.56 -14.45 2.48
C VAL A 12 -29.91 -14.55 3.86
N HIS A 13 -28.99 -13.64 4.20
CA HIS A 13 -28.32 -13.64 5.50
C HIS A 13 -29.29 -13.39 6.67
N GLU A 14 -30.28 -12.52 6.50
CA GLU A 14 -31.30 -12.25 7.53
C GLU A 14 -32.16 -13.49 7.78
N TRP A 15 -32.51 -14.21 6.70
CA TRP A 15 -33.24 -15.48 6.82
C TRP A 15 -32.43 -16.51 7.61
N ILE A 16 -31.14 -16.69 7.28
CA ILE A 16 -30.24 -17.62 8.00
C ILE A 16 -30.15 -17.20 9.49
N THR A 17 -29.95 -15.93 9.78
CA THR A 17 -29.82 -15.44 11.18
C THR A 17 -31.08 -15.65 11.98
N ASN A 18 -32.24 -15.34 11.40
CA ASN A 18 -33.54 -15.31 12.10
C ASN A 18 -34.12 -16.71 12.31
N TYR A 19 -33.93 -17.63 11.36
CA TYR A 19 -34.58 -18.92 11.38
C TYR A 19 -33.67 -20.10 11.74
N THR A 20 -32.35 -19.89 11.82
CA THR A 20 -31.43 -20.97 12.25
C THR A 20 -31.38 -21.07 13.78
N GLN A 21 -31.78 -22.25 14.26
CA GLN A 21 -31.69 -22.66 15.66
C GLN A 21 -30.76 -23.89 15.77
N THR A 22 -30.95 -24.78 16.76
CA THR A 22 -30.16 -26.01 16.89
C THR A 22 -30.56 -27.04 15.82
N GLY A 23 -29.57 -27.49 15.04
CA GLY A 23 -29.81 -28.46 13.97
C GLY A 23 -28.65 -28.64 13.01
N ASN A 24 -28.96 -29.02 11.76
CA ASN A 24 -27.97 -29.26 10.72
C ASN A 24 -28.16 -28.29 9.53
N LEU A 25 -27.06 -27.82 8.96
CA LEU A 25 -27.09 -26.91 7.84
C LEU A 25 -26.31 -27.49 6.67
N SER A 26 -26.97 -27.63 5.53
CA SER A 26 -26.37 -28.10 4.28
C SER A 26 -26.41 -27.00 3.23
N ILE A 27 -25.30 -26.72 2.59
CA ILE A 27 -25.18 -25.64 1.59
C ILE A 27 -24.49 -26.17 0.33
N VAL A 28 -25.10 -25.86 -0.82
CA VAL A 28 -24.50 -26.07 -2.13
C VAL A 28 -24.30 -24.69 -2.77
N THR A 29 -23.11 -24.39 -3.23
CA THR A 29 -22.80 -23.11 -3.88
C THR A 29 -21.69 -23.26 -4.90
N GLY A 30 -21.79 -22.53 -6.01
CA GLY A 30 -20.73 -22.51 -7.02
C GLY A 30 -19.52 -21.70 -6.60
N TYR A 31 -19.76 -20.61 -5.87
CA TYR A 31 -18.72 -19.69 -5.38
C TYR A 31 -18.97 -19.33 -3.93
N PHE A 32 -17.90 -19.03 -3.22
CA PHE A 32 -18.00 -18.52 -1.84
C PHE A 32 -16.87 -17.52 -1.57
N THR A 33 -17.09 -16.67 -0.57
CA THR A 33 -16.07 -15.73 -0.08
C THR A 33 -15.71 -16.04 1.38
N VAL A 34 -14.49 -15.66 1.75
CA VAL A 34 -13.98 -15.81 3.12
C VAL A 34 -14.85 -15.05 4.12
N GLY A 35 -15.31 -13.84 3.73
CA GLY A 35 -16.21 -13.02 4.56
C GLY A 35 -17.56 -13.67 4.82
N ALA A 36 -18.16 -14.34 3.82
CA ALA A 36 -19.42 -15.05 4.00
C ALA A 36 -19.28 -16.29 4.90
N LEU A 37 -18.15 -17.03 4.81
CA LEU A 37 -17.85 -18.13 5.72
C LEU A 37 -17.67 -17.66 7.17
N ALA A 38 -16.94 -16.57 7.37
CA ALA A 38 -16.74 -15.99 8.71
C ALA A 38 -18.07 -15.49 9.31
N TYR A 39 -18.92 -14.86 8.49
CA TYR A 39 -20.27 -14.47 8.90
C TYR A 39 -21.10 -15.68 9.31
N LEU A 40 -21.14 -16.72 8.48
CA LEU A 40 -21.87 -17.95 8.78
C LEU A 40 -21.38 -18.59 10.09
N SER A 41 -20.06 -18.65 10.28
CA SER A 41 -19.47 -19.11 11.53
C SER A 41 -20.00 -18.31 12.72
N LYS A 42 -19.89 -16.99 12.67
CA LYS A 42 -20.28 -16.08 13.75
C LYS A 42 -21.74 -16.26 14.16
N GLU A 43 -22.64 -16.36 13.19
CA GLU A 43 -24.09 -16.39 13.42
C GLU A 43 -24.62 -17.78 13.80
N THR A 44 -23.90 -18.85 13.39
CA THR A 44 -24.51 -20.20 13.45
C THR A 44 -23.65 -21.27 14.13
N LYS A 45 -22.35 -21.05 14.39
CA LYS A 45 -21.44 -22.10 14.91
C LYS A 45 -21.88 -22.74 16.23
N ASP A 46 -22.52 -21.96 17.11
CA ASP A 46 -22.96 -22.45 18.40
C ASP A 46 -24.35 -23.06 18.35
N LYS A 47 -25.04 -23.01 17.21
CA LYS A 47 -26.38 -23.51 16.97
C LYS A 47 -26.39 -24.80 16.14
N ILE A 48 -25.44 -24.98 15.24
CA ILE A 48 -25.41 -26.08 14.28
C ILE A 48 -24.56 -27.23 14.79
N ASP A 49 -25.16 -28.42 14.75
CA ASP A 49 -24.49 -29.68 15.15
C ASP A 49 -23.63 -30.24 14.01
N GLU A 50 -24.06 -30.12 12.75
CA GLU A 50 -23.32 -30.59 11.57
C GLU A 50 -23.52 -29.63 10.37
N TYR A 51 -22.42 -29.28 9.69
CA TYR A 51 -22.42 -28.58 8.40
C TYR A 51 -22.01 -29.51 7.28
N LYS A 52 -22.74 -29.49 6.17
CA LYS A 52 -22.37 -30.15 4.92
C LYS A 52 -22.29 -29.15 3.79
N PHE A 53 -21.09 -28.93 3.27
CA PHE A 53 -20.86 -28.03 2.13
C PHE A 53 -20.52 -28.82 0.87
N ILE A 54 -21.21 -28.51 -0.25
CA ILE A 54 -20.73 -28.80 -1.58
C ILE A 54 -20.33 -27.46 -2.19
N LEU A 55 -19.02 -27.26 -2.29
CA LEU A 55 -18.46 -26.02 -2.76
C LEU A 55 -17.88 -26.21 -4.16
N GLY A 56 -18.16 -25.30 -5.06
CA GLY A 56 -17.44 -25.16 -6.32
C GLY A 56 -16.01 -24.67 -6.06
N ASP A 57 -15.35 -24.23 -7.10
CA ASP A 57 -14.01 -23.67 -6.93
C ASP A 57 -14.04 -22.38 -6.08
N ILE A 58 -13.02 -22.22 -5.23
CA ILE A 58 -12.59 -20.90 -4.82
C ILE A 58 -12.35 -20.15 -6.13
N VAL A 59 -12.87 -18.92 -6.25
CA VAL A 59 -12.57 -18.04 -7.36
C VAL A 59 -11.08 -18.08 -7.60
N ASN A 60 -10.66 -18.68 -8.73
CA ASN A 60 -9.26 -18.91 -9.02
C ASN A 60 -8.68 -17.54 -9.40
N PHE A 61 -7.87 -16.97 -8.53
CA PHE A 61 -7.32 -15.61 -8.61
C PHE A 61 -6.51 -15.32 -9.88
N ASP A 62 -6.13 -16.34 -10.67
CA ASP A 62 -5.35 -16.16 -11.89
C ASP A 62 -6.17 -15.71 -13.11
N THR A 63 -7.48 -15.88 -13.11
CA THR A 63 -8.36 -15.45 -14.22
C THR A 63 -9.16 -14.18 -13.93
N ASP A 64 -9.26 -13.76 -12.67
CA ASP A 64 -10.00 -12.57 -12.21
C ASP A 64 -9.10 -11.60 -11.43
N LYS A 65 -7.91 -11.30 -11.96
CA LYS A 65 -7.01 -10.28 -11.39
C LYS A 65 -7.71 -8.94 -11.17
N ASP A 66 -8.66 -8.60 -12.03
CA ASP A 66 -9.43 -7.36 -11.94
C ASP A 66 -10.42 -7.35 -10.76
N ARG A 67 -11.01 -8.50 -10.39
CA ARG A 67 -11.94 -8.57 -9.24
C ARG A 67 -11.24 -8.64 -7.87
N VAL A 68 -10.03 -9.18 -7.82
CA VAL A 68 -9.21 -9.14 -6.60
C VAL A 68 -8.63 -7.75 -6.39
N LEU A 69 -8.29 -7.05 -7.49
CA LEU A 69 -7.87 -5.65 -7.47
C LEU A 69 -9.01 -4.72 -7.05
N ASP A 70 -10.27 -5.01 -7.41
CA ASP A 70 -11.42 -4.25 -6.91
C ASP A 70 -11.60 -4.37 -5.38
N LEU A 71 -11.30 -5.53 -4.80
CA LEU A 71 -11.26 -5.69 -3.33
C LEU A 71 -10.03 -5.02 -2.68
N LEU A 72 -8.98 -4.76 -3.45
CA LEU A 72 -7.75 -4.09 -3.01
C LEU A 72 -7.72 -2.60 -3.37
N ASN A 73 -8.51 -2.16 -4.36
CA ASN A 73 -8.58 -0.76 -4.81
C ASN A 73 -9.51 0.12 -3.94
N GLU A 74 -10.35 -0.48 -3.10
CA GLU A 74 -11.04 0.29 -2.06
C GLU A 74 -10.05 0.51 -0.91
N ASP A 75 -9.43 1.68 -0.84
CA ASP A 75 -8.63 2.22 0.26
C ASP A 75 -7.94 1.13 1.11
N ILE A 76 -6.69 0.81 0.81
CA ILE A 76 -5.84 0.01 1.70
C ILE A 76 -5.58 0.83 2.96
N ASN A 77 -6.59 0.89 3.79
CA ASN A 77 -6.49 1.32 5.16
C ASN A 77 -5.91 0.14 5.96
N ILE A 78 -4.91 0.38 6.80
CA ILE A 78 -4.33 -0.61 7.73
C ILE A 78 -5.45 -1.30 8.53
N ASP A 79 -6.51 -0.57 8.91
CA ASP A 79 -7.71 -1.10 9.54
C ASP A 79 -8.47 -2.11 8.67
N ALA A 80 -8.51 -1.95 7.36
CA ALA A 80 -9.18 -2.89 6.46
C ALA A 80 -8.36 -4.20 6.32
N SER A 81 -7.03 -4.12 6.26
CA SER A 81 -6.18 -5.31 6.20
C SER A 81 -6.18 -6.09 7.52
N LEU A 82 -6.24 -5.42 8.68
CA LEU A 82 -6.40 -6.06 9.98
C LEU A 82 -7.78 -6.72 10.14
N LYS A 83 -8.84 -6.09 9.63
CA LYS A 83 -10.19 -6.68 9.59
C LYS A 83 -10.25 -7.91 8.68
N LEU A 84 -9.64 -7.84 7.50
CA LEU A 84 -9.54 -8.96 6.56
C LEU A 84 -8.77 -10.14 7.17
N ASN A 85 -7.68 -9.88 7.87
CA ASN A 85 -6.90 -10.93 8.56
C ASN A 85 -7.74 -11.60 9.65
N LYS A 86 -8.48 -10.86 10.46
CA LYS A 86 -9.39 -11.39 11.47
C LYS A 86 -10.51 -12.24 10.84
N VAL A 87 -11.11 -11.78 9.77
CA VAL A 87 -12.15 -12.50 9.01
C VAL A 87 -11.61 -13.83 8.46
N ALA A 88 -10.36 -13.81 7.93
CA ALA A 88 -9.71 -15.02 7.45
C ALA A 88 -9.42 -16.03 8.56
N GLN A 89 -8.93 -15.57 9.72
CA GLN A 89 -8.72 -16.42 10.89
C GLN A 89 -10.03 -17.05 11.37
N GLU A 90 -11.13 -16.30 11.39
CA GLU A 90 -12.46 -16.82 11.73
C GLU A 90 -12.94 -17.88 10.74
N ALA A 91 -12.76 -17.68 9.44
CA ALA A 91 -13.12 -18.63 8.40
C ALA A 91 -12.28 -19.91 8.47
N VAL A 92 -10.96 -19.78 8.70
CA VAL A 92 -10.07 -20.94 8.90
C VAL A 92 -10.46 -21.71 10.13
N ALA A 93 -10.64 -21.06 11.28
CA ALA A 93 -11.06 -21.70 12.51
C ALA A 93 -12.41 -22.42 12.36
N PHE A 94 -13.33 -21.85 11.59
CA PHE A 94 -14.60 -22.49 11.27
C PHE A 94 -14.43 -23.76 10.43
N LEU A 95 -13.62 -23.69 9.37
CA LEU A 95 -13.34 -24.86 8.53
C LEU A 95 -12.59 -25.97 9.29
N GLU A 96 -11.78 -25.63 10.28
CA GLU A 96 -11.06 -26.60 11.11
C GLU A 96 -11.99 -27.42 12.06
N LEU A 97 -13.21 -26.95 12.33
CA LEU A 97 -14.16 -27.67 13.18
C LEU A 97 -14.49 -29.06 12.58
N ASP A 98 -14.53 -30.10 13.42
CA ASP A 98 -14.86 -31.47 13.00
C ASP A 98 -16.28 -31.58 12.44
N LYS A 99 -17.21 -30.79 12.95
CA LYS A 99 -18.61 -30.74 12.51
C LYS A 99 -18.80 -30.07 11.14
N VAL A 100 -17.77 -29.49 10.53
CA VAL A 100 -17.80 -28.91 9.19
C VAL A 100 -17.26 -29.93 8.19
N LEU A 101 -18.13 -30.44 7.35
CA LEU A 101 -17.80 -31.38 6.28
C LEU A 101 -17.89 -30.62 4.93
N ALA A 102 -16.86 -30.75 4.08
CA ALA A 102 -16.83 -30.10 2.79
C ALA A 102 -16.46 -31.08 1.68
N LYS A 103 -17.16 -31.00 0.56
CA LYS A 103 -16.89 -31.74 -0.67
C LYS A 103 -16.86 -30.80 -1.86
N THR A 104 -16.15 -31.19 -2.91
CA THR A 104 -16.15 -30.55 -4.23
C THR A 104 -16.63 -31.54 -5.30
N LEU A 105 -17.05 -31.05 -6.44
CA LEU A 105 -17.41 -31.89 -7.59
C LEU A 105 -16.29 -31.86 -8.64
N GLU A 106 -15.76 -33.03 -8.98
CA GLU A 106 -14.75 -33.16 -10.03
C GLU A 106 -15.16 -34.26 -11.03
N PRO A 107 -15.00 -34.05 -12.33
CA PRO A 107 -14.49 -32.87 -13.04
C PRO A 107 -15.56 -31.78 -13.27
N ASN A 108 -16.76 -31.95 -12.75
CA ASN A 108 -17.90 -31.06 -13.01
C ASN A 108 -17.92 -29.89 -12.04
N PHE A 109 -18.30 -28.72 -12.56
CA PHE A 109 -18.54 -27.54 -11.73
C PHE A 109 -19.97 -27.52 -11.19
N CYS A 110 -20.15 -27.26 -9.90
CA CYS A 110 -21.48 -27.13 -9.30
C CYS A 110 -21.97 -25.68 -9.35
N HIS A 111 -22.96 -25.40 -10.20
CA HIS A 111 -23.55 -24.07 -10.32
C HIS A 111 -24.83 -23.88 -9.50
N ALA A 112 -25.30 -24.89 -8.76
CA ALA A 112 -26.48 -24.80 -7.90
C ALA A 112 -26.20 -23.92 -6.65
N LYS A 113 -27.24 -23.23 -6.17
CA LYS A 113 -27.21 -22.44 -4.94
C LYS A 113 -28.41 -22.84 -4.11
N VAL A 114 -28.14 -23.61 -3.05
CA VAL A 114 -29.18 -24.17 -2.18
C VAL A 114 -28.69 -24.15 -0.75
N TYR A 115 -29.51 -23.65 0.15
CA TYR A 115 -29.31 -23.67 1.61
C TYR A 115 -30.41 -24.49 2.21
N LEU A 116 -30.09 -25.54 2.97
CA LEU A 116 -31.04 -26.49 3.59
C LEU A 116 -30.75 -26.55 5.07
N TYR A 117 -31.70 -26.12 5.86
CA TYR A 117 -31.61 -26.23 7.32
C TYR A 117 -32.60 -27.26 7.83
N LYS A 118 -32.14 -28.12 8.73
CA LYS A 118 -32.97 -29.12 9.40
C LYS A 118 -32.85 -28.97 10.91
N HIS A 119 -33.97 -28.66 11.56
CA HIS A 119 -34.04 -28.47 12.99
C HIS A 119 -33.89 -29.82 13.74
N LYS A 120 -33.29 -29.77 14.93
CA LYS A 120 -33.04 -30.96 15.77
C LYS A 120 -34.33 -31.69 16.18
N ASP A 121 -35.39 -30.96 16.50
CA ASP A 121 -36.66 -31.54 16.96
C ASP A 121 -37.48 -32.21 15.84
N LYS A 122 -36.99 -32.23 14.61
CA LYS A 122 -37.70 -32.79 13.45
C LYS A 122 -39.08 -32.14 13.22
N ASP A 123 -39.19 -30.84 13.53
CA ASP A 123 -40.40 -30.05 13.30
C ASP A 123 -40.31 -29.39 11.90
N PRO A 124 -41.16 -29.81 10.94
CA PRO A 124 -41.13 -29.24 9.59
C PRO A 124 -41.41 -27.73 9.52
N GLN A 125 -42.04 -27.17 10.53
CA GLN A 125 -42.26 -25.71 10.57
C GLN A 125 -41.00 -24.90 10.94
N LYS A 126 -40.02 -25.58 11.55
CA LYS A 126 -38.72 -24.99 11.91
C LYS A 126 -37.64 -25.27 10.86
N ASP A 127 -37.85 -26.31 10.02
CA ASP A 127 -36.97 -26.56 8.88
C ASP A 127 -37.17 -25.50 7.82
N TYR A 128 -36.13 -25.21 7.05
CA TYR A 128 -36.27 -24.29 5.89
C TYR A 128 -35.31 -24.59 4.74
N TYR A 129 -35.63 -24.07 3.57
CA TYR A 129 -34.73 -24.02 2.44
C TYR A 129 -34.70 -22.63 1.79
N ILE A 130 -33.58 -22.32 1.14
CA ILE A 130 -33.41 -21.20 0.22
C ILE A 130 -32.79 -21.76 -1.06
N SER A 131 -33.35 -21.45 -2.22
CA SER A 131 -32.82 -21.85 -3.51
C SER A 131 -32.98 -20.71 -4.52
N GLY A 132 -31.94 -20.45 -5.32
CA GLY A 132 -31.98 -19.38 -6.32
C GLY A 132 -30.63 -19.04 -6.92
N SER A 133 -30.37 -17.74 -7.09
CA SER A 133 -29.15 -17.23 -7.73
C SER A 133 -28.00 -16.95 -6.75
N SER A 134 -28.29 -16.79 -5.46
CA SER A 134 -27.35 -16.30 -4.45
C SER A 134 -26.29 -17.33 -4.05
N ASN A 135 -25.05 -17.07 -4.46
CA ASN A 135 -23.88 -17.78 -3.94
C ASN A 135 -23.59 -17.44 -2.47
N LEU A 136 -22.81 -18.28 -1.79
CA LEU A 136 -22.33 -18.00 -0.43
C LEU A 136 -21.20 -16.95 -0.49
N THR A 137 -21.51 -15.78 -0.98
CA THR A 137 -20.63 -14.60 -1.04
C THR A 137 -21.25 -13.45 -0.25
N GLU A 138 -20.46 -12.51 0.22
CA GLU A 138 -20.97 -11.35 0.97
C GLU A 138 -22.03 -10.57 0.18
N ALA A 139 -21.82 -10.41 -1.13
CA ALA A 139 -22.81 -9.82 -2.03
C ALA A 139 -24.02 -10.74 -2.23
N GLY A 140 -23.77 -12.03 -2.53
CA GLY A 140 -24.85 -13.01 -2.81
C GLY A 140 -25.78 -13.28 -1.63
N VAL A 141 -25.31 -13.17 -0.38
CA VAL A 141 -26.20 -13.32 0.79
C VAL A 141 -26.75 -11.97 1.30
N GLY A 142 -26.40 -10.85 0.65
CA GLY A 142 -26.92 -9.52 0.97
C GLY A 142 -26.24 -8.80 2.14
N LEU A 143 -25.00 -9.22 2.49
CA LEU A 143 -24.18 -8.54 3.51
C LEU A 143 -23.53 -7.25 2.98
N LYS A 144 -23.29 -7.19 1.67
CA LYS A 144 -22.79 -6.01 0.95
C LYS A 144 -23.77 -5.60 -0.12
N THR A 145 -23.91 -4.29 -0.31
CA THR A 145 -24.67 -3.73 -1.43
C THR A 145 -23.93 -4.04 -2.73
N THR A 146 -24.64 -4.49 -3.73
CA THR A 146 -24.11 -4.85 -5.06
C THR A 146 -25.05 -4.37 -6.13
N ASN A 147 -24.54 -4.22 -7.36
CA ASN A 147 -25.35 -3.97 -8.54
C ASN A 147 -25.95 -5.26 -9.15
N ASN A 148 -25.64 -6.43 -8.58
CA ASN A 148 -26.19 -7.69 -9.03
C ASN A 148 -27.62 -7.84 -8.49
N VAL A 149 -28.55 -8.20 -9.39
CA VAL A 149 -29.91 -8.56 -9.02
C VAL A 149 -29.93 -10.04 -8.64
N GLU A 150 -30.33 -10.33 -7.40
CA GLU A 150 -30.46 -11.70 -6.91
C GLU A 150 -31.94 -12.07 -6.76
N LEU A 151 -32.28 -13.30 -7.06
CA LEU A 151 -33.63 -13.83 -6.86
C LEU A 151 -33.55 -15.21 -6.24
N ASN A 152 -34.12 -15.35 -5.05
CA ASN A 152 -34.20 -16.61 -4.35
C ASN A 152 -35.62 -16.89 -3.85
N ILE A 153 -35.93 -18.16 -3.69
CA ILE A 153 -37.17 -18.62 -3.06
C ILE A 153 -36.78 -19.26 -1.73
N GLY A 154 -37.33 -18.72 -0.66
CA GLY A 154 -37.24 -19.29 0.70
C GLY A 154 -38.61 -19.83 1.14
N SER A 155 -38.63 -21.02 1.73
CA SER A 155 -39.82 -21.62 2.33
C SER A 155 -39.46 -22.58 3.48
N PHE A 156 -40.47 -22.97 4.26
CA PHE A 156 -40.26 -23.84 5.41
C PHE A 156 -40.39 -25.32 5.00
N GLY A 157 -39.99 -26.23 5.89
CA GLY A 157 -39.98 -27.67 5.66
C GLY A 157 -41.40 -28.32 5.50
N SER A 158 -42.47 -27.59 5.79
CA SER A 158 -43.84 -27.95 5.43
C SER A 158 -44.13 -27.89 3.94
N ASP A 159 -43.29 -27.17 3.16
CA ASP A 159 -43.37 -27.13 1.72
C ASP A 159 -42.88 -28.47 1.11
N PRO A 160 -43.64 -29.12 0.20
CA PRO A 160 -43.23 -30.38 -0.44
C PRO A 160 -41.87 -30.33 -1.10
N GLN A 161 -41.46 -29.19 -1.66
CA GLN A 161 -40.17 -28.98 -2.32
C GLN A 161 -38.97 -29.17 -1.36
N TYR A 162 -39.16 -28.92 -0.07
CA TYR A 162 -38.09 -29.13 0.93
C TYR A 162 -37.62 -30.59 0.93
N ASN A 163 -38.55 -31.55 0.95
CA ASN A 163 -38.22 -32.97 0.95
C ASN A 163 -37.56 -33.42 -0.37
N GLU A 164 -37.96 -32.85 -1.47
CA GLU A 164 -37.31 -33.10 -2.78
C GLU A 164 -35.88 -32.54 -2.81
N LEU A 165 -35.64 -31.34 -2.30
CA LEU A 165 -34.31 -30.75 -2.19
C LEU A 165 -33.40 -31.52 -1.24
N ILE A 166 -33.93 -32.03 -0.11
CA ILE A 166 -33.17 -32.91 0.78
C ILE A 166 -32.76 -34.21 0.09
N LYS A 167 -33.66 -34.84 -0.65
CA LYS A 167 -33.34 -36.06 -1.44
C LYS A 167 -32.30 -35.76 -2.52
N TRP A 168 -32.47 -34.66 -3.22
CA TRP A 168 -31.52 -34.23 -4.23
C TRP A 168 -30.14 -33.96 -3.63
N PHE A 169 -30.06 -33.23 -2.50
CA PHE A 169 -28.81 -32.97 -1.81
C PHE A 169 -28.11 -34.25 -1.37
N ASN A 170 -28.83 -35.19 -0.74
CA ASN A 170 -28.27 -36.44 -0.32
C ASN A 170 -27.76 -37.29 -1.49
N SER A 171 -28.50 -37.31 -2.60
CA SER A 171 -28.05 -37.92 -3.83
C SER A 171 -26.76 -37.27 -4.38
N LEU A 172 -26.70 -35.94 -4.37
CA LEU A 172 -25.51 -35.18 -4.82
C LEU A 172 -24.31 -35.43 -3.90
N TRP A 173 -24.53 -35.42 -2.59
CA TRP A 173 -23.49 -35.69 -1.57
C TRP A 173 -22.86 -37.07 -1.69
N SER A 174 -23.63 -38.03 -2.12
CA SER A 174 -23.21 -39.43 -2.26
C SER A 174 -22.73 -39.81 -3.63
N ARG A 175 -22.70 -38.86 -4.59
CA ARG A 175 -22.22 -39.13 -5.96
C ARG A 175 -20.73 -39.49 -5.98
N PRO A 176 -20.32 -40.39 -6.88
CA PRO A 176 -18.91 -40.74 -7.06
C PRO A 176 -18.01 -39.52 -7.37
N GLN A 177 -18.60 -38.46 -7.98
CA GLN A 177 -17.92 -37.21 -8.32
C GLN A 177 -17.82 -36.20 -7.17
N ALA A 178 -18.52 -36.44 -6.05
CA ALA A 178 -18.48 -35.58 -4.87
C ALA A 178 -17.34 -36.03 -3.94
N HIS A 179 -16.19 -35.43 -4.10
CA HIS A 179 -14.96 -35.80 -3.40
C HIS A 179 -14.70 -34.92 -2.18
N ASP A 180 -14.19 -35.51 -1.13
CA ASP A 180 -13.63 -34.85 0.06
C ASP A 180 -12.15 -34.48 -0.13
N TYR A 181 -11.63 -34.58 -1.36
CA TYR A 181 -10.31 -34.15 -1.78
C TYR A 181 -10.37 -33.30 -3.05
N LYS A 182 -9.36 -32.47 -3.25
CA LYS A 182 -9.11 -31.72 -4.50
C LYS A 182 -7.96 -32.38 -5.25
N THR A 183 -8.15 -32.56 -6.55
CA THR A 183 -7.10 -33.05 -7.45
C THR A 183 -6.29 -31.87 -7.98
N ILE A 184 -4.98 -31.84 -7.73
CA ILE A 184 -4.05 -30.80 -8.19
C ILE A 184 -3.05 -31.44 -9.13
N VAL A 185 -2.85 -30.81 -10.29
CA VAL A 185 -1.81 -31.21 -11.25
C VAL A 185 -0.61 -30.28 -11.05
N ASP A 186 0.55 -30.83 -10.73
CA ASP A 186 1.77 -30.07 -10.61
C ASP A 186 2.34 -29.67 -12.00
N GLY A 187 3.31 -28.72 -11.99
CA GLY A 187 3.92 -28.22 -13.23
C GLY A 187 4.66 -29.28 -14.07
N ASN A 188 4.86 -30.49 -13.55
CA ASN A 188 5.50 -31.64 -14.20
C ASN A 188 4.49 -32.71 -14.65
N GLY A 189 3.17 -32.43 -14.49
CA GLY A 189 2.10 -33.36 -14.84
C GLY A 189 1.81 -34.43 -13.76
N GLY A 190 2.42 -34.33 -12.58
CA GLY A 190 2.12 -35.18 -11.43
C GLY A 190 0.74 -34.84 -10.83
N VAL A 191 -0.05 -35.87 -10.49
CA VAL A 191 -1.39 -35.72 -9.95
C VAL A 191 -1.37 -35.97 -8.44
N ASN A 192 -1.70 -34.96 -7.64
CA ASN A 192 -1.78 -35.03 -6.20
C ASN A 192 -3.22 -34.84 -5.73
N ARG A 193 -3.63 -35.62 -4.70
CA ARG A 193 -4.94 -35.48 -4.04
C ARG A 193 -4.74 -34.92 -2.63
N ILE A 194 -5.33 -33.78 -2.36
CA ILE A 194 -5.25 -33.10 -1.05
C ILE A 194 -6.64 -33.11 -0.44
N PRO A 195 -6.81 -33.40 0.87
CA PRO A 195 -8.11 -33.27 1.56
C PRO A 195 -8.71 -31.89 1.28
N PHE A 196 -9.97 -31.84 0.85
CA PHE A 196 -10.57 -30.60 0.33
C PHE A 196 -10.61 -29.48 1.38
N LYS A 197 -10.95 -29.79 2.63
CA LYS A 197 -10.88 -28.81 3.74
C LYS A 197 -9.49 -28.24 3.90
N LYS A 198 -8.46 -29.11 3.85
CA LYS A 198 -7.07 -28.66 3.95
C LYS A 198 -6.70 -27.74 2.77
N TYR A 199 -7.08 -28.12 1.57
CA TYR A 199 -6.88 -27.27 0.38
C TYR A 199 -7.49 -25.87 0.58
N LEU A 200 -8.77 -25.79 1.04
CA LEU A 200 -9.45 -24.51 1.28
C LEU A 200 -8.73 -23.67 2.35
N ILE A 201 -8.32 -24.30 3.45
CA ILE A 201 -7.58 -23.64 4.52
C ILE A 201 -6.25 -23.11 4.03
N ASP A 202 -5.50 -23.91 3.25
CA ASP A 202 -4.20 -23.51 2.70
C ASP A 202 -4.34 -22.35 1.71
N GLU A 203 -5.38 -22.35 0.85
CA GLU A 203 -5.67 -21.26 -0.06
C GLU A 203 -6.05 -19.96 0.70
N ILE A 204 -6.90 -20.07 1.72
CA ILE A 204 -7.22 -18.90 2.55
C ILE A 204 -5.97 -18.40 3.27
N LYS A 205 -5.13 -19.28 3.84
CA LYS A 205 -3.88 -18.89 4.49
C LYS A 205 -2.89 -18.22 3.53
N LYS A 206 -2.82 -18.62 2.26
CA LYS A 206 -1.98 -17.96 1.23
C LYS A 206 -2.39 -16.52 0.97
N ILE A 207 -3.71 -16.26 0.92
CA ILE A 207 -4.25 -14.90 0.70
C ILE A 207 -3.90 -13.98 1.89
N PHE A 208 -3.90 -14.54 3.10
CA PHE A 208 -3.71 -13.82 4.36
C PHE A 208 -2.41 -14.21 5.06
N THR A 209 -1.34 -14.45 4.30
CA THR A 209 -0.02 -14.70 4.87
C THR A 209 0.36 -13.53 5.78
N GLU A 210 0.60 -13.81 7.05
CA GLU A 210 1.16 -12.82 7.98
C GLU A 210 2.57 -12.49 7.51
N TYR A 211 2.71 -11.32 6.92
CA TYR A 211 4.04 -10.79 6.65
C TYR A 211 4.67 -10.32 7.95
N SER A 212 5.89 -10.74 8.21
CA SER A 212 6.67 -10.12 9.27
C SER A 212 6.77 -8.61 9.02
N PRO A 213 6.91 -7.76 10.07
CA PRO A 213 7.07 -6.31 9.89
C PRO A 213 8.14 -5.95 8.85
N LYS A 214 9.21 -6.74 8.76
CA LYS A 214 10.28 -6.58 7.78
C LYS A 214 9.81 -6.90 6.34
N GLN A 215 9.05 -7.96 6.15
CA GLN A 215 8.50 -8.32 4.83
C GLN A 215 7.45 -7.29 4.38
N LEU A 216 6.59 -6.82 5.30
CA LEU A 216 5.63 -5.76 5.02
C LEU A 216 6.35 -4.46 4.62
N TYR A 217 7.41 -4.09 5.33
CA TYR A 217 8.25 -2.95 4.99
C TYR A 217 8.83 -3.06 3.56
N PHE A 218 9.42 -4.22 3.21
CA PHE A 218 9.94 -4.43 1.86
C PHE A 218 8.86 -4.46 0.79
N LYS A 219 7.68 -5.01 1.08
CA LYS A 219 6.55 -4.99 0.15
C LYS A 219 6.06 -3.56 -0.11
N VAL A 220 5.90 -2.76 0.95
CA VAL A 220 5.56 -1.34 0.82
C VAL A 220 6.62 -0.59 0.00
N LEU A 221 7.90 -0.83 0.25
CA LEU A 221 8.97 -0.23 -0.56
C LEU A 221 8.90 -0.66 -2.03
N PHE A 222 8.60 -1.93 -2.30
CA PHE A 222 8.46 -2.44 -3.67
C PHE A 222 7.24 -1.83 -4.38
N GLU A 223 6.10 -1.72 -3.71
CA GLU A 223 4.90 -1.07 -4.28
C GLU A 223 5.13 0.41 -4.56
N LEU A 224 5.82 1.11 -3.65
CA LEU A 224 6.11 2.54 -3.82
C LEU A 224 7.18 2.82 -4.88
N PHE A 225 8.17 1.95 -5.02
CA PHE A 225 9.38 2.24 -5.81
C PHE A 225 9.71 1.15 -6.85
N GLY A 226 9.05 0.00 -6.84
CA GLY A 226 9.36 -1.14 -7.70
C GLY A 226 9.23 -0.80 -9.19
N ASN A 227 8.19 -0.07 -9.58
CA ASN A 227 8.00 0.37 -10.96
C ASN A 227 9.09 1.36 -11.42
N GLU A 228 9.59 2.20 -10.52
CA GLU A 228 10.68 3.12 -10.83
C GLU A 228 12.01 2.39 -11.08
N LEU A 229 12.25 1.27 -10.39
CA LEU A 229 13.43 0.43 -10.58
C LEU A 229 13.39 -0.35 -11.91
N LEU A 230 12.20 -0.62 -12.44
CA LEU A 230 12.02 -1.40 -13.68
C LEU A 230 12.02 -0.52 -14.95
N ILE A 231 11.53 0.71 -14.89
CA ILE A 231 11.33 1.60 -16.06
C ILE A 231 12.63 2.24 -16.56
N GLU A 232 13.70 2.30 -15.77
CA GLU A 232 14.84 3.17 -16.04
C GLU A 232 16.02 2.56 -16.81
N LYS A 233 15.97 1.27 -17.16
CA LYS A 233 17.03 0.68 -18.00
C LYS A 233 17.08 1.26 -19.42
N ASP A 234 16.03 1.96 -19.86
CA ASP A 234 15.83 2.37 -21.25
C ASP A 234 15.83 3.90 -21.49
N ASN A 235 16.32 4.74 -20.56
CA ASN A 235 16.46 6.17 -20.82
C ASN A 235 17.90 6.55 -21.25
N PRO A 236 18.18 6.71 -22.57
CA PRO A 236 19.54 6.97 -23.06
C PRO A 236 20.12 8.28 -22.54
N GLU A 237 19.30 9.32 -22.36
CA GLU A 237 19.75 10.63 -21.85
C GLU A 237 20.17 10.54 -20.39
N PHE A 238 19.36 9.88 -19.57
CA PHE A 238 19.71 9.62 -18.17
C PHE A 238 21.01 8.83 -18.05
N ASN A 239 21.15 7.75 -18.81
CA ASN A 239 22.36 6.92 -18.82
C ASN A 239 23.61 7.71 -19.24
N ARG A 240 23.48 8.61 -20.23
CA ARG A 240 24.57 9.51 -20.65
C ARG A 240 24.98 10.48 -19.55
N GLN A 241 24.01 11.04 -18.83
CA GLN A 241 24.26 11.97 -17.73
C GLN A 241 24.92 11.25 -16.54
N ILE A 242 24.45 10.05 -16.22
CA ILE A 242 25.06 9.20 -15.18
C ILE A 242 26.50 8.80 -15.57
N GLY A 243 26.75 8.41 -16.81
CA GLY A 243 28.10 8.09 -17.28
C GLY A 243 29.12 9.24 -17.08
N ARG A 244 28.67 10.52 -17.16
CA ARG A 244 29.53 11.65 -16.81
C ARG A 244 29.83 11.72 -15.32
N LEU A 245 28.86 11.41 -14.46
CA LEU A 245 29.04 11.35 -13.02
C LEU A 245 29.97 10.21 -12.61
N GLU A 246 29.83 9.04 -13.22
CA GLU A 246 30.65 7.85 -12.97
C GLU A 246 32.15 8.09 -13.26
N ASN A 247 32.50 9.06 -14.12
CA ASN A 247 33.86 9.47 -14.38
C ASN A 247 34.44 10.43 -13.34
N THR A 248 33.71 10.77 -12.28
CA THR A 248 34.18 11.70 -11.24
C THR A 248 34.89 10.97 -10.09
N VAL A 249 35.82 11.67 -9.43
CA VAL A 249 36.57 11.09 -8.29
C VAL A 249 35.63 10.89 -7.09
N VAL A 250 34.70 11.81 -6.87
CA VAL A 250 33.76 11.72 -5.75
C VAL A 250 32.88 10.47 -5.88
N TYR A 251 32.29 10.22 -7.05
CA TYR A 251 31.44 9.06 -7.26
C TYR A 251 32.17 7.72 -7.08
N ASN A 252 33.38 7.64 -7.65
CA ASN A 252 34.24 6.45 -7.52
C ASN A 252 34.81 6.23 -6.11
N SER A 253 34.72 7.23 -5.24
CA SER A 253 35.12 7.13 -3.83
C SER A 253 34.00 6.70 -2.91
N LEU A 254 32.77 6.54 -3.43
CA LEU A 254 31.59 6.11 -2.68
C LEU A 254 31.54 4.61 -2.56
N TYR A 255 31.01 4.11 -1.43
CA TYR A 255 30.62 2.73 -1.31
C TYR A 255 29.40 2.42 -2.20
N GLU A 256 29.17 1.17 -2.56
CA GLU A 256 28.08 0.74 -3.44
C GLU A 256 26.70 1.22 -2.96
N PHE A 257 26.42 1.14 -1.65
CA PHE A 257 25.15 1.61 -1.10
C PHE A 257 24.99 3.13 -1.25
N GLN A 258 26.08 3.91 -1.15
CA GLN A 258 26.05 5.36 -1.37
C GLN A 258 25.84 5.69 -2.86
N GLN A 259 26.47 4.95 -3.77
CA GLN A 259 26.25 5.11 -5.22
C GLN A 259 24.78 4.87 -5.58
N LYS A 260 24.18 3.79 -5.05
CA LYS A 260 22.73 3.53 -5.20
C LYS A 260 21.89 4.66 -4.61
N GLY A 261 22.28 5.18 -3.45
CA GLY A 261 21.64 6.33 -2.81
C GLY A 261 21.71 7.60 -3.68
N VAL A 262 22.86 7.89 -4.30
CA VAL A 262 23.04 9.01 -5.24
C VAL A 262 22.08 8.90 -6.42
N LEU A 263 22.01 7.74 -7.06
CA LEU A 263 21.09 7.50 -8.18
C LEU A 263 19.63 7.70 -7.78
N SER A 264 19.22 7.17 -6.62
CA SER A 264 17.88 7.35 -6.09
C SER A 264 17.56 8.84 -5.82
N LEU A 265 18.49 9.57 -5.20
CA LEU A 265 18.32 11.02 -4.95
C LEU A 265 18.21 11.83 -6.23
N ILE A 266 19.02 11.52 -7.25
CA ILE A 266 18.95 12.19 -8.56
C ILE A 266 17.57 11.97 -9.18
N LYS A 267 17.04 10.76 -9.16
CA LYS A 267 15.72 10.41 -9.66
C LYS A 267 14.61 11.17 -8.94
N MET A 268 14.65 11.18 -7.60
CA MET A 268 13.68 11.95 -6.81
C MET A 268 13.73 13.45 -7.15
N LEU A 269 14.93 14.00 -7.28
CA LEU A 269 15.12 15.41 -7.65
C LEU A 269 14.65 15.71 -9.08
N GLN A 270 14.77 14.77 -10.00
CA GLN A 270 14.25 14.94 -11.36
C GLN A 270 12.73 14.90 -11.40
N LYS A 271 12.13 13.95 -10.67
CA LYS A 271 10.67 13.72 -10.68
C LYS A 271 9.89 14.71 -9.80
N TYR A 272 10.41 15.00 -8.62
CA TYR A 272 9.68 15.73 -7.57
C TYR A 272 10.27 17.09 -7.24
N ASN A 273 11.38 17.48 -7.89
CA ASN A 273 12.16 18.68 -7.56
C ASN A 273 12.74 18.71 -6.14
N GLY A 274 12.64 17.61 -5.40
CA GLY A 274 13.17 17.55 -4.05
C GLY A 274 13.42 16.14 -3.55
N ALA A 275 14.36 16.03 -2.59
CA ALA A 275 14.68 14.79 -1.91
C ALA A 275 15.22 15.05 -0.50
N ILE A 276 15.06 14.06 0.39
CA ILE A 276 15.67 14.07 1.74
C ILE A 276 16.63 12.90 1.84
N LEU A 277 17.90 13.16 2.12
CA LEU A 277 18.90 12.17 2.51
C LEU A 277 18.87 12.01 4.04
N ALA A 278 18.24 10.94 4.50
CA ALA A 278 17.98 10.70 5.93
C ALA A 278 18.90 9.65 6.56
N ASP A 279 20.03 9.34 5.94
CA ASP A 279 21.00 8.38 6.45
C ASP A 279 21.46 8.72 7.87
N ALA A 280 21.75 7.71 8.68
CA ALA A 280 22.25 7.88 10.03
C ALA A 280 23.57 8.68 10.07
N VAL A 281 23.89 9.22 11.23
CA VAL A 281 25.17 9.92 11.45
C VAL A 281 26.32 8.96 11.18
N GLY A 282 27.36 9.43 10.48
CA GLY A 282 28.55 8.63 10.15
C GLY A 282 28.48 7.86 8.84
N LEU A 283 27.33 7.73 8.19
CA LEU A 283 27.19 7.01 6.90
C LEU A 283 27.64 7.84 5.67
N GLY A 284 28.29 8.96 5.87
CA GLY A 284 28.92 9.73 4.79
C GLY A 284 27.98 10.58 3.95
N LYS A 285 26.85 11.08 4.50
CA LYS A 285 25.90 11.97 3.82
C LYS A 285 26.55 13.09 3.04
N THR A 286 27.63 13.67 3.55
CA THR A 286 28.38 14.73 2.88
C THR A 286 28.90 14.29 1.52
N TRP A 287 29.47 13.10 1.41
CA TRP A 287 30.04 12.61 0.13
C TRP A 287 28.92 12.21 -0.84
N THR A 288 27.86 11.59 -0.34
CA THR A 288 26.64 11.29 -1.14
C THR A 288 26.06 12.59 -1.70
N ALA A 289 25.92 13.61 -0.86
CA ALA A 289 25.45 14.93 -1.31
C ALA A 289 26.40 15.60 -2.31
N LEU A 290 27.72 15.53 -2.11
CA LEU A 290 28.71 16.05 -3.07
C LEU A 290 28.57 15.38 -4.45
N ALA A 291 28.33 14.09 -4.52
CA ALA A 291 28.10 13.40 -5.79
C ALA A 291 26.82 13.91 -6.49
N VAL A 292 25.73 14.09 -5.74
CA VAL A 292 24.51 14.71 -6.29
C VAL A 292 24.76 16.16 -6.74
N MET A 293 25.46 16.95 -5.94
CA MET A 293 25.85 18.32 -6.30
C MET A 293 26.67 18.33 -7.61
N LYS A 294 27.61 17.38 -7.74
CA LYS A 294 28.44 17.27 -8.95
C LYS A 294 27.62 16.91 -10.18
N PHE A 295 26.67 16.00 -10.06
CA PHE A 295 25.76 15.65 -11.16
C PHE A 295 25.03 16.90 -11.70
N TYR A 296 24.46 17.71 -10.82
CA TYR A 296 23.73 18.91 -11.22
C TYR A 296 24.65 20.05 -11.69
N GLN A 297 25.85 20.16 -11.12
CA GLN A 297 26.86 21.08 -11.60
C GLN A 297 27.30 20.75 -13.06
N LEU A 298 27.42 19.46 -13.40
CA LEU A 298 27.73 19.02 -14.77
C LEU A 298 26.62 19.34 -15.77
N GLN A 299 25.41 19.58 -15.29
CA GLN A 299 24.27 20.06 -16.09
C GLN A 299 24.13 21.57 -16.13
N GLY A 300 25.08 22.32 -15.53
CA GLY A 300 25.08 23.78 -15.53
C GLY A 300 24.19 24.44 -14.46
N ARG A 301 23.65 23.66 -13.49
CA ARG A 301 22.91 24.26 -12.37
C ARG A 301 23.83 24.93 -11.37
N GLU A 302 23.41 26.07 -10.87
CA GLU A 302 24.06 26.69 -9.73
C GLU A 302 23.75 25.89 -8.46
N VAL A 303 24.80 25.61 -7.69
CA VAL A 303 24.65 24.86 -6.44
C VAL A 303 24.84 25.79 -5.25
N ILE A 304 23.84 25.87 -4.39
CA ILE A 304 23.83 26.69 -3.19
C ILE A 304 23.65 25.78 -1.98
N LEU A 305 24.69 25.74 -1.15
CA LEU A 305 24.67 24.99 0.10
C LEU A 305 24.28 25.91 1.24
N ILE A 306 23.25 25.52 2.00
CA ILE A 306 22.82 26.18 3.23
C ILE A 306 23.15 25.25 4.40
N CYS A 307 24.04 25.66 5.28
CA CYS A 307 24.47 24.82 6.42
C CYS A 307 24.59 25.62 7.73
N PRO A 308 24.64 24.95 8.88
CA PRO A 308 25.05 25.60 10.13
C PRO A 308 26.47 26.18 10.01
N LYS A 309 26.70 27.42 10.50
CA LYS A 309 28.00 28.09 10.42
C LYS A 309 29.16 27.23 10.96
N LYS A 310 28.94 26.47 11.99
CA LYS A 310 29.91 25.53 12.59
C LYS A 310 30.40 24.44 11.61
N LEU A 311 29.60 24.11 10.59
CA LEU A 311 29.93 23.08 9.60
C LEU A 311 30.58 23.66 8.33
N GLN A 312 30.82 24.96 8.26
CA GLN A 312 31.43 25.64 7.11
C GLN A 312 32.73 24.95 6.69
N HIS A 313 33.61 24.65 7.63
CA HIS A 313 34.92 24.06 7.33
C HIS A 313 34.77 22.67 6.70
N ASN A 314 33.81 21.89 7.14
CA ASN A 314 33.56 20.54 6.61
C ASN A 314 33.17 20.57 5.12
N TRP A 315 32.51 21.61 4.66
CA TRP A 315 32.11 21.79 3.28
C TRP A 315 33.16 22.55 2.45
N ARG A 316 33.74 23.63 3.02
CA ARG A 316 34.69 24.47 2.30
C ARG A 316 35.92 23.72 1.77
N LYS A 317 36.38 22.70 2.49
CA LYS A 317 37.56 21.90 2.09
C LYS A 317 37.41 21.15 0.77
N TYR A 318 36.19 21.01 0.23
CA TYR A 318 35.94 20.31 -1.03
C TYR A 318 35.82 21.26 -2.23
N LYS A 319 35.86 22.57 -2.04
CA LYS A 319 35.80 23.51 -3.14
C LYS A 319 37.09 23.48 -3.99
N LYS A 320 36.95 23.91 -5.26
CA LYS A 320 38.05 23.86 -6.26
C LYS A 320 39.30 24.64 -5.87
N ASP A 321 39.19 25.60 -4.98
CA ASP A 321 40.28 26.45 -4.47
C ASP A 321 40.97 25.85 -3.25
N GLN A 322 40.53 24.69 -2.79
CA GLN A 322 41.10 23.99 -1.66
C GLN A 322 41.71 22.65 -2.13
N ASN A 323 42.97 22.44 -1.84
CA ASN A 323 43.64 21.17 -2.20
C ASN A 323 43.00 20.00 -1.42
N SER A 324 42.07 19.35 -2.06
CA SER A 324 41.24 18.28 -1.45
C SER A 324 41.33 16.97 -2.20
N LYS A 325 40.86 15.91 -1.58
CA LYS A 325 40.74 14.59 -2.21
C LYS A 325 39.99 14.64 -3.54
N PHE A 326 39.08 15.61 -3.72
CA PHE A 326 38.22 15.77 -4.92
C PHE A 326 38.62 16.96 -5.79
N GLU A 327 39.87 17.41 -5.77
CA GLU A 327 40.35 18.55 -6.53
C GLU A 327 40.05 18.42 -8.04
N LYS A 328 40.23 17.23 -8.61
CA LYS A 328 39.97 16.95 -10.03
C LYS A 328 38.48 17.16 -10.42
N ASP A 329 37.58 17.05 -9.49
CA ASP A 329 36.15 17.27 -9.73
C ASP A 329 35.79 18.75 -9.78
N ARG A 330 36.67 19.67 -9.36
CA ARG A 330 36.51 21.11 -9.44
C ARG A 330 35.15 21.57 -8.92
N PHE A 331 34.83 21.26 -7.68
CA PHE A 331 33.58 21.67 -7.04
C PHE A 331 33.48 23.20 -6.97
N ASP A 332 32.38 23.74 -7.51
CA ASP A 332 32.04 25.14 -7.46
C ASP A 332 30.64 25.35 -6.95
N TYR A 333 30.49 25.73 -5.71
CA TYR A 333 29.21 25.97 -5.05
C TYR A 333 29.33 27.13 -4.05
N PHE A 334 28.21 27.77 -3.81
CA PHE A 334 28.12 28.84 -2.83
C PHE A 334 27.77 28.28 -1.45
N ILE A 335 28.37 28.80 -0.40
CA ILE A 335 28.05 28.40 0.97
C ILE A 335 27.35 29.57 1.64
N ARG A 336 26.18 29.28 2.20
CA ARG A 336 25.38 30.20 3.01
C ARG A 336 25.04 29.51 4.34
N PHE A 337 24.67 30.30 5.31
CA PHE A 337 24.38 29.78 6.63
C PHE A 337 22.90 29.90 6.95
N HIS A 338 22.40 29.02 7.81
CA HIS A 338 21.03 29.12 8.31
C HIS A 338 20.77 30.49 8.99
N THR A 339 21.80 31.14 9.52
CA THR A 339 21.71 32.46 10.12
C THR A 339 21.56 33.58 9.06
N ASP A 340 21.92 33.33 7.81
CA ASP A 340 21.86 34.30 6.72
C ASP A 340 20.43 34.42 6.13
N LEU A 341 19.53 33.54 6.57
CA LEU A 341 18.13 33.56 6.15
C LEU A 341 17.32 34.61 6.93
N SER A 342 17.66 35.91 6.70
CA SER A 342 16.94 37.05 7.30
C SER A 342 17.22 38.34 6.52
N ASP A 343 16.25 39.25 6.50
CA ASP A 343 16.34 40.54 5.82
C ASP A 343 17.51 41.43 6.34
N GLU A 344 17.80 41.35 7.63
CA GLU A 344 18.88 42.16 8.27
C GLU A 344 20.25 41.77 7.76
N LEU A 345 20.45 40.50 7.38
CA LEU A 345 21.76 40.00 6.93
C LEU A 345 21.96 40.16 5.42
N MET A 346 20.89 40.13 4.62
CA MET A 346 20.93 40.38 3.19
C MET A 346 21.39 41.84 2.88
N ASN A 347 21.12 42.75 3.81
CA ASN A 347 21.50 44.19 3.69
C ASN A 347 22.88 44.51 4.26
N LYS A 348 23.65 43.57 4.78
CA LYS A 348 25.00 43.82 5.30
C LYS A 348 25.98 44.17 4.18
N PRO A 349 26.89 45.18 4.41
CA PRO A 349 27.87 45.59 3.41
C PRO A 349 28.79 44.46 2.92
N GLU A 350 29.08 43.48 3.78
CA GLU A 350 29.91 42.30 3.49
C GLU A 350 29.33 41.42 2.37
N TYR A 351 28.00 41.38 2.23
CA TYR A 351 27.31 40.64 1.18
C TYR A 351 26.97 41.47 -0.06
N ARG A 352 26.98 42.82 0.03
CA ARG A 352 26.74 43.71 -1.12
C ARG A 352 27.79 43.53 -2.22
N ASN A 353 29.03 43.25 -1.87
CA ASN A 353 30.13 43.04 -2.82
C ASN A 353 30.03 41.69 -3.55
N GLU A 354 29.35 40.70 -3.02
CA GLU A 354 29.14 39.39 -3.64
C GLU A 354 27.82 39.32 -4.41
N ARG A 355 27.08 40.42 -4.56
CA ARG A 355 25.74 40.44 -5.16
C ARG A 355 24.81 39.38 -4.56
N ALA A 356 24.60 39.44 -3.25
CA ALA A 356 23.74 38.52 -2.53
C ALA A 356 22.35 38.35 -3.17
N ASP A 357 21.80 39.46 -3.67
CA ASP A 357 20.51 39.51 -4.38
C ASP A 357 20.50 38.67 -5.66
N THR A 358 21.65 38.59 -6.37
CA THR A 358 21.75 37.80 -7.62
C THR A 358 22.10 36.35 -7.43
N LEU A 359 22.57 35.94 -6.24
CA LEU A 359 22.86 34.53 -5.92
C LEU A 359 21.58 33.72 -5.70
N PHE A 360 20.58 34.35 -5.11
CA PHE A 360 19.34 33.67 -4.80
C PHE A 360 18.28 33.89 -5.89
N ILE A 361 18.30 35.02 -6.57
CA ILE A 361 17.29 35.40 -7.57
C ILE A 361 18.02 35.72 -8.88
N ASN A 362 18.12 34.77 -9.77
CA ASN A 362 18.60 34.93 -11.14
C ASN A 362 17.92 33.87 -12.03
N GLU A 363 18.02 33.98 -13.34
CA GLU A 363 17.40 33.11 -14.34
C GLU A 363 18.03 31.71 -14.45
N LYS A 364 19.12 31.43 -13.71
CA LYS A 364 19.79 30.13 -13.79
C LYS A 364 19.07 29.07 -12.95
N PRO A 365 18.95 27.83 -13.48
CA PRO A 365 18.43 26.72 -12.69
C PRO A 365 19.31 26.44 -11.47
N LYS A 366 18.70 26.17 -10.33
CA LYS A 366 19.38 26.02 -9.05
C LYS A 366 19.18 24.67 -8.39
N LEU A 367 20.21 24.23 -7.66
CA LEU A 367 20.10 23.18 -6.66
C LEU A 367 20.42 23.78 -5.28
N PHE A 368 19.44 23.85 -4.41
CA PHE A 368 19.65 24.12 -2.99
C PHE A 368 19.94 22.83 -2.25
N VAL A 369 21.06 22.82 -1.53
CA VAL A 369 21.42 21.72 -0.61
C VAL A 369 21.34 22.26 0.80
N ILE A 370 20.46 21.70 1.61
CA ILE A 370 20.20 22.18 2.97
C ILE A 370 20.71 21.14 3.96
N ASP A 371 21.89 21.39 4.53
CA ASP A 371 22.48 20.53 5.55
C ASP A 371 21.83 20.80 6.92
N GLU A 372 21.60 19.75 7.70
CA GLU A 372 20.87 19.80 8.96
C GLU A 372 19.47 20.45 8.80
N SER A 373 18.73 20.00 7.79
CA SER A 373 17.44 20.57 7.38
C SER A 373 16.37 20.55 8.49
N HIS A 374 16.54 19.72 9.52
CA HIS A 374 15.69 19.74 10.71
C HIS A 374 15.67 21.10 11.43
N ASN A 375 16.65 21.96 11.21
CA ASN A 375 16.63 23.34 11.74
C ASN A 375 15.54 24.21 11.06
N LEU A 376 15.00 23.79 9.93
CA LEU A 376 13.93 24.45 9.17
C LEU A 376 12.57 23.74 9.28
N ARG A 377 12.39 22.90 10.30
CA ARG A 377 11.13 22.18 10.54
C ARG A 377 9.98 23.05 11.04
N ASN A 378 10.23 24.26 11.53
CA ASN A 378 9.23 25.17 12.05
C ASN A 378 8.84 26.20 10.98
N ASP A 379 7.68 26.02 10.35
CA ASP A 379 7.12 26.89 9.31
C ASP A 379 6.75 28.30 9.80
N LYS A 380 6.66 28.51 11.11
CA LYS A 380 6.41 29.82 11.71
C LYS A 380 7.70 30.61 11.95
N SER A 381 8.87 29.98 11.84
CA SER A 381 10.14 30.66 12.07
C SER A 381 10.45 31.69 10.99
N LYS A 382 11.09 32.81 11.38
CA LYS A 382 11.51 33.86 10.42
C LYS A 382 12.39 33.29 9.30
N ARG A 383 13.32 32.38 9.63
CA ARG A 383 14.22 31.74 8.67
C ARG A 383 13.48 30.90 7.62
N TYR A 384 12.51 30.11 8.09
CA TYR A 384 11.69 29.28 7.19
C TYR A 384 10.91 30.16 6.22
N LYS A 385 10.20 31.17 6.74
CA LYS A 385 9.44 32.10 5.92
C LYS A 385 10.33 32.84 4.93
N PHE A 386 11.47 33.35 5.38
CA PHE A 386 12.42 34.01 4.49
C PHE A 386 12.88 33.10 3.35
N LEU A 387 13.28 31.85 3.65
CA LEU A 387 13.69 30.89 2.63
C LEU A 387 12.57 30.61 1.62
N VAL A 388 11.34 30.41 2.09
CA VAL A 388 10.18 30.15 1.23
C VAL A 388 9.80 31.39 0.43
N ASP A 389 9.53 32.50 1.09
CA ASP A 389 8.89 33.68 0.48
C ASP A 389 9.87 34.51 -0.37
N GLN A 390 11.13 34.56 0.05
CA GLN A 390 12.13 35.45 -0.60
C GLN A 390 13.10 34.69 -1.53
N ILE A 391 13.18 33.35 -1.41
CA ILE A 391 14.15 32.57 -2.17
C ILE A 391 13.47 31.51 -3.04
N LEU A 392 12.82 30.54 -2.44
CA LEU A 392 12.31 29.39 -3.19
C LEU A 392 11.14 29.75 -4.11
N SER A 393 10.22 30.61 -3.66
CA SER A 393 9.07 31.05 -4.48
C SER A 393 9.43 32.04 -5.58
N GLN A 394 10.62 32.66 -5.51
CA GLN A 394 11.06 33.66 -6.47
C GLN A 394 11.92 33.10 -7.61
N ASN A 395 12.27 31.81 -7.56
CA ASN A 395 13.05 31.12 -8.58
C ASN A 395 12.18 30.08 -9.31
N GLU A 396 12.20 30.08 -10.64
CA GLU A 396 11.32 29.24 -11.46
C GLU A 396 11.76 27.77 -11.52
N ASP A 397 13.07 27.50 -11.63
CA ASP A 397 13.62 26.15 -11.74
C ASP A 397 14.52 25.80 -10.54
N VAL A 398 13.91 25.37 -9.46
CA VAL A 398 14.58 25.03 -8.20
C VAL A 398 14.44 23.54 -7.90
N LYS A 399 15.57 22.94 -7.50
CA LYS A 399 15.60 21.64 -6.85
C LYS A 399 16.14 21.75 -5.44
N VAL A 400 15.58 20.98 -4.50
CA VAL A 400 15.94 21.05 -3.08
C VAL A 400 16.39 19.69 -2.58
N LEU A 401 17.66 19.55 -2.22
CA LEU A 401 18.22 18.39 -1.53
C LEU A 401 18.38 18.70 -0.04
N MET A 402 17.71 17.99 0.81
CA MET A 402 17.79 18.14 2.27
C MET A 402 18.61 17.01 2.90
N LEU A 403 19.46 17.35 3.85
CA LEU A 403 20.28 16.39 4.60
C LEU A 403 19.91 16.48 6.08
N SER A 404 19.47 15.38 6.66
CA SER A 404 19.17 15.31 8.10
C SER A 404 19.19 13.86 8.58
N ALA A 405 19.85 13.59 9.69
CA ALA A 405 19.76 12.27 10.33
C ALA A 405 18.42 12.07 11.07
N THR A 406 17.71 13.15 11.38
CA THR A 406 16.47 13.15 12.16
C THR A 406 15.43 14.06 11.51
N PRO A 407 14.90 13.71 10.32
CA PRO A 407 13.93 14.55 9.62
C PRO A 407 12.60 14.69 10.39
N ILE A 408 12.28 13.70 11.22
CA ILE A 408 11.14 13.72 12.17
C ILE A 408 11.71 13.70 13.57
N ASN A 409 11.24 14.60 14.44
CA ASN A 409 11.65 14.65 15.84
C ASN A 409 10.45 14.56 16.78
N ASN A 410 9.50 15.47 16.67
CA ASN A 410 8.38 15.56 17.61
C ASN A 410 7.03 15.16 16.98
N SER A 411 6.86 15.35 15.68
CA SER A 411 5.60 15.07 14.98
C SER A 411 5.80 14.92 13.48
N LEU A 412 4.80 14.37 12.80
CA LEU A 412 4.78 14.32 11.34
C LEU A 412 4.76 15.71 10.68
N MET A 413 4.43 16.75 11.46
CA MET A 413 4.49 18.14 10.97
C MET A 413 5.93 18.59 10.69
N ASP A 414 6.93 18.01 11.36
CA ASP A 414 8.33 18.33 11.13
C ASP A 414 8.76 17.97 9.71
N ILE A 415 8.36 16.79 9.21
CA ILE A 415 8.68 16.36 7.85
C ILE A 415 7.77 17.05 6.82
N ARG A 416 6.49 17.29 7.14
CA ARG A 416 5.59 18.07 6.29
C ARG A 416 6.21 19.43 5.94
N ASN A 417 6.73 20.14 6.94
CA ASN A 417 7.32 21.44 6.74
C ASN A 417 8.57 21.40 5.87
N GLN A 418 9.37 20.33 5.98
CA GLN A 418 10.50 20.09 5.11
C GLN A 418 10.03 19.80 3.66
N PHE A 419 9.01 18.96 3.45
CA PHE A 419 8.45 18.75 2.11
C PHE A 419 7.91 20.03 1.48
N LYS A 420 7.31 20.92 2.25
CA LYS A 420 6.85 22.22 1.73
C LYS A 420 7.97 23.09 1.16
N LEU A 421 9.23 22.93 1.61
CA LEU A 421 10.36 23.61 1.00
C LEU A 421 10.56 23.22 -0.48
N ILE A 422 10.25 21.98 -0.84
CA ILE A 422 10.38 21.45 -2.22
C ILE A 422 9.47 22.23 -3.19
N VAL A 423 8.31 22.61 -2.74
CA VAL A 423 7.24 23.26 -3.54
C VAL A 423 7.09 24.74 -3.21
N GLY A 424 8.15 25.40 -2.72
CA GLY A 424 8.12 26.83 -2.41
C GLY A 424 7.05 27.22 -1.39
N GLY A 425 6.72 26.33 -0.44
CA GLY A 425 5.70 26.58 0.59
C GLY A 425 4.26 26.31 0.16
N ASN A 426 4.00 26.00 -1.10
CA ASN A 426 2.65 25.77 -1.62
C ASN A 426 2.05 24.46 -1.10
N ALA A 427 0.94 24.54 -0.38
CA ALA A 427 0.25 23.36 0.17
C ALA A 427 -0.34 22.43 -0.92
N LYS A 428 -0.56 22.92 -2.14
CA LYS A 428 -1.07 22.18 -3.30
C LYS A 428 0.03 21.76 -4.27
N GLY A 429 1.31 22.06 -3.99
CA GLY A 429 2.41 21.85 -4.92
C GLY A 429 2.71 20.39 -5.28
N PHE A 430 2.07 19.42 -4.63
CA PHE A 430 2.17 18.00 -4.95
C PHE A 430 0.91 17.43 -5.64
N GLU A 431 -0.05 18.27 -6.05
CA GLU A 431 -1.28 17.81 -6.69
C GLU A 431 -0.99 17.14 -8.04
N GLU A 432 -0.17 17.75 -8.89
CA GLU A 432 0.16 17.20 -10.21
C GLU A 432 1.11 16.00 -10.16
N THR A 433 2.04 15.98 -9.20
CA THR A 433 3.10 14.95 -9.15
C THR A 433 2.76 13.72 -8.33
N LEU A 434 1.92 13.87 -7.30
CA LEU A 434 1.59 12.82 -6.33
C LEU A 434 0.09 12.66 -6.07
N ASP A 435 -0.77 13.41 -6.79
CA ASP A 435 -2.22 13.49 -6.55
C ASP A 435 -2.58 13.88 -5.09
N ILE A 436 -1.69 14.63 -4.44
CA ILE A 436 -1.93 15.15 -3.09
C ILE A 436 -2.53 16.55 -3.19
N LYS A 437 -3.86 16.64 -3.12
CA LYS A 437 -4.61 17.89 -3.23
C LYS A 437 -4.19 18.96 -2.20
N ASN A 438 -3.79 18.54 -1.01
CA ASN A 438 -3.31 19.45 0.03
C ASN A 438 -2.47 18.72 1.08
N ILE A 439 -1.17 18.98 1.08
CA ILE A 439 -0.22 18.33 2.00
C ILE A 439 -0.51 18.63 3.48
N ASP A 440 -1.01 19.81 3.80
CA ASP A 440 -1.32 20.17 5.19
C ASP A 440 -2.49 19.34 5.74
N TYR A 441 -3.49 19.06 4.89
CA TYR A 441 -4.61 18.20 5.26
C TYR A 441 -4.18 16.74 5.42
N THR A 442 -3.42 16.23 4.44
CA THR A 442 -2.91 14.84 4.43
C THR A 442 -2.10 14.54 5.70
N PHE A 443 -1.16 15.43 6.04
CA PHE A 443 -0.34 15.22 7.24
C PHE A 443 -1.11 15.39 8.56
N ARG A 444 -2.13 16.27 8.61
CA ARG A 444 -3.02 16.36 9.78
C ARG A 444 -3.85 15.09 9.97
N ALA A 445 -4.37 14.54 8.89
CA ALA A 445 -5.12 13.28 8.93
C ALA A 445 -4.22 12.12 9.38
N ALA A 446 -3.02 12.01 8.81
CA ALA A 446 -2.03 11.02 9.21
C ALA A 446 -1.62 11.15 10.69
N GLN A 447 -1.36 12.37 11.18
CA GLN A 447 -1.02 12.61 12.59
C GLN A 447 -2.16 12.20 13.53
N LYS A 448 -3.43 12.47 13.13
CA LYS A 448 -4.60 12.07 13.92
C LYS A 448 -4.77 10.55 13.97
N ALA A 449 -4.43 9.84 12.90
CA ALA A 449 -4.47 8.39 12.87
C ALA A 449 -3.31 7.75 13.66
N PHE A 450 -2.18 8.46 13.77
CA PHE A 450 -1.01 7.99 14.52
C PHE A 450 -1.15 8.15 16.04
N ASN A 451 -1.86 9.19 16.51
CA ASN A 451 -2.12 9.43 17.94
C ASN A 451 -3.29 8.57 18.44
#